data_93ebce4a7468aef876e2aa5823a298a2
#
_entry.id   93ebce4a7468aef876e2aa5823a298a2
#
_cell.length_a   1.000
_cell.length_b   1.000
_cell.length_c   1.000
_cell.angle_alpha   90.00
_cell.angle_beta   90.00
_cell.angle_gamma   90.00
#
_symmetry.space_group_name_H-M   'P 1'
#
loop_
_entity.id
_entity.type
_entity.pdbx_description
1 polymer ?
#
loop_
_entity_poly.entity_id
_entity_poly.type
_entity_poly.pdbx_seq_one_letter_code
_entity_poly.pdbx_strand_id
1 'polypeptide(L)'
;PDRDATRLRAKLAEYVNTGQGSTFTGENIWAANGSNEILQTIFLACGGAGRIAVGFTPSYSVHPIIAKITGTEWIAGARDKDFRIHLEEAMAQIRTHKPSLVFLTTPNNPSGTSTSIEEIEELARVTSEVGALFIVDEAYIEFSTVPSASSLINTYPHVISSRTMSKAFAFAGVRLGYLVAHPSVID
;
A
#
# COMPACT_ATOMS: atom_id res chain seq x y z
N PRO A 1 -28.99 3.02 6.87
CA PRO A 1 -27.76 2.43 6.36
C PRO A 1 -26.59 2.83 7.25
N ASP A 2 -25.67 1.90 7.51
CA ASP A 2 -24.43 2.18 8.23
C ASP A 2 -23.45 2.87 7.27
N ARG A 3 -23.39 4.21 7.36
CA ARG A 3 -22.54 5.05 6.51
C ARG A 3 -21.06 4.71 6.63
N ASP A 4 -20.63 4.41 7.83
CA ASP A 4 -19.22 4.23 8.16
C ASP A 4 -18.79 2.77 8.04
N ALA A 5 -19.69 1.88 7.62
CA ALA A 5 -19.47 0.44 7.50
C ALA A 5 -18.84 -0.17 8.79
N THR A 6 -19.27 0.30 9.96
CA THR A 6 -18.69 0.02 11.27
C THR A 6 -18.52 -1.47 11.53
N ARG A 7 -19.57 -2.25 11.26
CA ARG A 7 -19.55 -3.70 11.45
C ARG A 7 -18.56 -4.39 10.50
N LEU A 8 -18.49 -3.96 9.23
CA LEU A 8 -17.57 -4.51 8.25
C LEU A 8 -16.11 -4.18 8.63
N ARG A 9 -15.84 -2.92 8.98
CA ARG A 9 -14.50 -2.47 9.40
C ARG A 9 -14.02 -3.26 10.61
N ALA A 10 -14.88 -3.47 11.61
CA ALA A 10 -14.53 -4.29 12.78
C ALA A 10 -14.18 -5.75 12.39
N LYS A 11 -14.95 -6.37 11.48
CA LYS A 11 -14.67 -7.73 11.01
C LYS A 11 -13.40 -7.84 10.18
N LEU A 12 -13.09 -6.83 9.38
CA LEU A 12 -11.83 -6.75 8.64
C LEU A 12 -10.63 -6.59 9.59
N ALA A 13 -10.77 -5.79 10.66
CA ALA A 13 -9.75 -5.67 11.70
C ALA A 13 -9.49 -7.00 12.41
N GLU A 14 -10.55 -7.71 12.82
CA GLU A 14 -10.44 -9.07 13.40
C GLU A 14 -9.67 -10.00 12.45
N TYR A 15 -9.99 -9.98 11.15
CA TYR A 15 -9.30 -10.79 10.15
C TYR A 15 -7.81 -10.45 10.05
N VAL A 16 -7.46 -9.14 9.96
CA VAL A 16 -6.07 -8.69 9.87
C VAL A 16 -5.26 -9.09 11.11
N ASN A 17 -5.87 -9.05 12.30
CA ASN A 17 -5.24 -9.44 13.54
C ASN A 17 -4.94 -10.96 13.61
N THR A 18 -5.66 -11.77 12.81
CA THR A 18 -5.46 -13.22 12.80
C THR A 18 -4.09 -13.57 12.24
N GLY A 19 -3.23 -14.17 13.06
CA GLY A 19 -1.91 -14.64 12.65
C GLY A 19 -0.79 -13.59 12.66
N GLN A 20 -1.04 -12.34 13.05
CA GLN A 20 -0.01 -11.29 13.08
C GLN A 20 0.25 -10.69 14.48
N GLY A 21 -0.51 -11.06 15.49
CA GLY A 21 -0.36 -10.52 16.84
C GLY A 21 -0.66 -9.02 16.96
N SER A 22 -1.26 -8.43 15.93
CA SER A 22 -1.67 -7.01 15.92
C SER A 22 -3.00 -6.83 16.66
N THR A 23 -3.27 -5.58 17.07
CA THR A 23 -4.48 -5.20 17.85
C THR A 23 -5.25 -4.08 17.14
N PHE A 24 -5.38 -4.18 15.82
CA PHE A 24 -6.16 -3.22 15.04
C PHE A 24 -7.64 -3.28 15.39
N THR A 25 -8.29 -2.13 15.30
CA THR A 25 -9.74 -1.94 15.45
C THR A 25 -10.35 -1.46 14.15
N GLY A 26 -11.66 -1.26 14.11
CA GLY A 26 -12.31 -0.66 12.96
C GLY A 26 -11.76 0.72 12.59
N GLU A 27 -11.16 1.46 13.52
CA GLU A 27 -10.53 2.76 13.27
C GLU A 27 -9.27 2.68 12.41
N ASN A 28 -8.64 1.51 12.35
CA ASN A 28 -7.50 1.24 11.49
C ASN A 28 -7.88 0.79 10.08
N ILE A 29 -9.17 0.63 9.80
CA ILE A 29 -9.66 0.08 8.54
C ILE A 29 -10.49 1.11 7.80
N TRP A 30 -10.20 1.31 6.51
CA TRP A 30 -11.10 1.97 5.58
C TRP A 30 -11.46 1.01 4.44
N ALA A 31 -12.75 0.79 4.21
CA ALA A 31 -13.28 -0.11 3.19
C ALA A 31 -13.89 0.67 2.02
N ALA A 32 -13.66 0.18 0.79
CA ALA A 32 -14.12 0.84 -0.45
C ALA A 32 -14.47 -0.18 -1.54
N ASN A 33 -14.91 0.30 -2.72
CA ASN A 33 -15.32 -0.54 -3.85
C ASN A 33 -14.13 -1.16 -4.59
N GLY A 34 -13.36 -1.99 -3.89
CA GLY A 34 -12.12 -2.59 -4.34
C GLY A 34 -10.91 -1.71 -4.04
N SER A 35 -9.71 -2.32 -4.05
CA SER A 35 -8.46 -1.60 -3.76
C SER A 35 -8.16 -0.46 -4.74
N ASN A 36 -8.66 -0.52 -5.98
CA ASN A 36 -8.45 0.55 -6.96
C ASN A 36 -9.10 1.87 -6.53
N GLU A 37 -10.27 1.85 -5.90
CA GLU A 37 -10.89 3.06 -5.34
C GLU A 37 -10.06 3.62 -4.18
N ILE A 38 -9.50 2.75 -3.34
CA ILE A 38 -8.58 3.13 -2.27
C ILE A 38 -7.36 3.84 -2.84
N LEU A 39 -6.69 3.22 -3.81
CA LEU A 39 -5.51 3.80 -4.46
C LEU A 39 -5.85 5.15 -5.10
N GLN A 40 -6.98 5.24 -5.81
CA GLN A 40 -7.44 6.50 -6.41
C GLN A 40 -7.69 7.59 -5.37
N THR A 41 -8.32 7.25 -4.25
CA THR A 41 -8.59 8.22 -3.19
C THR A 41 -7.29 8.72 -2.53
N ILE A 42 -6.30 7.83 -2.30
CA ILE A 42 -4.97 8.23 -1.80
C ILE A 42 -4.31 9.23 -2.77
N PHE A 43 -4.35 8.96 -4.09
CA PHE A 43 -3.82 9.88 -5.08
C PHE A 43 -4.57 11.22 -5.12
N LEU A 44 -5.90 11.22 -4.97
CA LEU A 44 -6.70 12.44 -4.93
C LEU A 44 -6.43 13.28 -3.67
N ALA A 45 -6.21 12.63 -2.53
CA ALA A 45 -5.95 13.31 -1.27
C ALA A 45 -4.51 13.82 -1.13
N CYS A 46 -3.53 13.02 -1.57
CA CYS A 46 -2.12 13.26 -1.29
C CYS A 46 -1.24 13.43 -2.54
N GLY A 47 -1.79 13.22 -3.75
CA GLY A 47 -1.17 13.48 -5.04
C GLY A 47 -1.61 14.81 -5.65
N GLY A 48 -1.55 14.92 -7.00
CA GLY A 48 -1.98 16.08 -7.76
C GLY A 48 -0.82 16.85 -8.39
N ALA A 49 -1.15 17.96 -9.03
CA ALA A 49 -0.18 18.80 -9.72
C ALA A 49 0.94 19.30 -8.80
N GLY A 50 2.19 19.17 -9.24
CA GLY A 50 3.37 19.53 -8.46
C GLY A 50 3.77 18.54 -7.37
N ARG A 51 3.08 17.38 -7.27
CA ARG A 51 3.43 16.29 -6.38
C ARG A 51 3.97 15.10 -7.14
N ILE A 52 4.84 14.34 -6.50
CA ILE A 52 5.54 13.19 -7.07
C ILE A 52 5.08 11.91 -6.36
N ALA A 53 4.87 10.85 -7.13
CA ALA A 53 4.74 9.49 -6.65
C ALA A 53 5.88 8.64 -7.22
N VAL A 54 6.47 7.80 -6.38
CA VAL A 54 7.51 6.82 -6.78
C VAL A 54 6.94 5.41 -6.69
N GLY A 55 7.25 4.57 -7.65
CA GLY A 55 6.94 3.14 -7.61
C GLY A 55 7.96 2.35 -8.42
N PHE A 56 7.96 1.02 -8.31
CA PHE A 56 9.01 0.15 -8.86
C PHE A 56 8.46 -0.76 -9.95
N THR A 57 9.05 -0.68 -11.15
CA THR A 57 8.57 -1.40 -12.33
C THR A 57 9.56 -2.49 -12.78
N PRO A 58 9.07 -3.57 -13.44
CA PRO A 58 7.65 -3.82 -13.78
C PRO A 58 6.82 -4.21 -12.56
N SER A 59 5.61 -3.65 -12.48
CA SER A 59 4.65 -3.90 -11.41
C SER A 59 3.22 -3.60 -11.90
N TYR A 60 2.25 -3.55 -10.97
CA TYR A 60 0.85 -3.28 -11.28
C TYR A 60 0.67 -1.93 -11.98
N SER A 61 0.19 -1.98 -13.23
CA SER A 61 0.14 -0.83 -14.15
C SER A 61 -0.88 0.25 -13.77
N VAL A 62 -1.78 -0.04 -12.82
CA VAL A 62 -2.84 0.91 -12.43
C VAL A 62 -2.28 2.09 -11.62
N HIS A 63 -1.20 1.91 -10.85
CA HIS A 63 -0.59 3.00 -10.08
C HIS A 63 -0.18 4.19 -10.97
N PRO A 64 0.67 4.01 -12.02
CA PRO A 64 1.02 5.11 -12.93
C PRO A 64 -0.17 5.65 -13.72
N ILE A 65 -1.19 4.84 -14.01
CA ILE A 65 -2.41 5.30 -14.67
C ILE A 65 -3.17 6.26 -13.76
N ILE A 66 -3.37 5.92 -12.50
CA ILE A 66 -4.04 6.81 -11.52
C ILE A 66 -3.21 8.07 -11.30
N ALA A 67 -1.89 7.96 -11.17
CA ALA A 67 -1.00 9.13 -11.06
C ALA A 67 -1.23 10.10 -12.23
N LYS A 68 -1.26 9.58 -13.47
CA LYS A 68 -1.51 10.39 -14.67
C LYS A 68 -2.89 11.07 -14.64
N ILE A 69 -3.94 10.34 -14.26
CA ILE A 69 -5.31 10.87 -14.22
C ILE A 69 -5.45 11.99 -13.17
N THR A 70 -4.75 11.86 -12.04
CA THR A 70 -4.78 12.84 -10.95
C THR A 70 -3.78 13.99 -11.13
N GLY A 71 -2.99 14.00 -12.21
CA GLY A 71 -1.96 15.01 -12.45
C GLY A 71 -0.73 14.88 -11.56
N THR A 72 -0.54 13.73 -10.92
CA THR A 72 0.65 13.42 -10.11
C THR A 72 1.78 12.96 -11.02
N GLU A 73 2.97 13.51 -10.87
CA GLU A 73 4.16 13.03 -11.56
C GLU A 73 4.52 11.62 -11.06
N TRP A 74 4.71 10.68 -12.00
CA TRP A 74 5.12 9.31 -11.67
C TRP A 74 6.57 9.09 -12.01
N ILE A 75 7.38 8.69 -11.03
CA ILE A 75 8.77 8.28 -11.20
C ILE A 75 8.86 6.77 -11.00
N ALA A 76 9.36 6.09 -12.03
CA ALA A 76 9.54 4.64 -12.01
C ALA A 76 10.96 4.27 -11.55
N GLY A 77 11.07 3.63 -10.40
CA GLY A 77 12.26 2.86 -10.03
C GLY A 77 12.29 1.51 -10.76
N ALA A 78 13.45 0.90 -10.81
CA ALA A 78 13.64 -0.38 -11.50
C ALA A 78 13.53 -1.56 -10.53
N ARG A 79 13.07 -2.70 -11.06
CA ARG A 79 13.31 -4.04 -10.52
C ARG A 79 14.37 -4.72 -11.37
N ASP A 80 15.18 -5.58 -10.77
CA ASP A 80 16.20 -6.36 -11.48
C ASP A 80 15.59 -7.50 -12.36
N LYS A 81 16.43 -8.31 -12.95
CA LYS A 81 16.02 -9.46 -13.76
C LYS A 81 15.22 -10.52 -12.98
N ASP A 82 15.40 -10.57 -11.68
CA ASP A 82 14.70 -11.47 -10.75
C ASP A 82 13.49 -10.76 -10.09
N PHE A 83 13.12 -9.60 -10.61
CA PHE A 83 12.03 -8.73 -10.13
C PHE A 83 12.19 -8.23 -8.70
N ARG A 84 13.41 -8.20 -8.17
CA ARG A 84 13.71 -7.63 -6.85
C ARG A 84 14.00 -6.14 -6.97
N ILE A 85 13.78 -5.43 -5.89
CA ILE A 85 14.15 -4.01 -5.78
C ILE A 85 15.60 -3.90 -5.31
N HIS A 86 16.40 -3.07 -5.97
CA HIS A 86 17.69 -2.67 -5.44
C HIS A 86 17.46 -1.63 -4.32
N LEU A 87 17.52 -2.07 -3.07
CA LEU A 87 17.12 -1.28 -1.92
C LEU A 87 17.83 0.07 -1.84
N GLU A 88 19.17 0.09 -2.00
CA GLU A 88 19.95 1.31 -1.97
C GLU A 88 19.55 2.32 -3.06
N GLU A 89 19.30 1.84 -4.27
CA GLU A 89 18.86 2.68 -5.38
C GLU A 89 17.45 3.23 -5.13
N ALA A 90 16.55 2.40 -4.59
CA ALA A 90 15.20 2.80 -4.22
C ALA A 90 15.23 3.90 -3.14
N MET A 91 16.03 3.72 -2.10
CA MET A 91 16.20 4.71 -1.04
C MET A 91 16.82 6.01 -1.55
N ALA A 92 17.82 5.93 -2.41
CA ALA A 92 18.45 7.11 -3.03
C ALA A 92 17.42 7.87 -3.90
N GLN A 93 16.60 7.17 -4.66
CA GLN A 93 15.55 7.76 -5.49
C GLN A 93 14.51 8.49 -4.62
N ILE A 94 14.06 7.89 -3.52
CA ILE A 94 13.12 8.51 -2.57
C ILE A 94 13.72 9.79 -1.97
N ARG A 95 14.98 9.76 -1.51
CA ARG A 95 15.64 10.94 -0.95
C ARG A 95 15.83 12.06 -1.97
N THR A 96 16.15 11.70 -3.22
CA THR A 96 16.39 12.67 -4.30
C THR A 96 15.12 13.37 -4.72
N HIS A 97 14.05 12.61 -4.94
CA HIS A 97 12.79 13.15 -5.48
C HIS A 97 11.82 13.66 -4.42
N LYS A 98 12.00 13.27 -3.15
CA LYS A 98 11.14 13.63 -2.02
C LYS A 98 9.65 13.52 -2.37
N PRO A 99 9.19 12.33 -2.79
CA PRO A 99 7.82 12.15 -3.25
C PRO A 99 6.81 12.38 -2.13
N SER A 100 5.56 12.67 -2.47
CA SER A 100 4.43 12.63 -1.53
C SER A 100 3.96 11.21 -1.27
N LEU A 101 4.11 10.33 -2.27
CA LEU A 101 3.61 8.95 -2.25
C LEU A 101 4.69 7.99 -2.73
N VAL A 102 4.86 6.87 -2.04
CA VAL A 102 5.71 5.76 -2.48
C VAL A 102 4.87 4.50 -2.53
N PHE A 103 4.94 3.76 -3.64
CA PHE A 103 4.19 2.52 -3.88
C PHE A 103 5.11 1.33 -4.00
N LEU A 104 4.85 0.30 -3.21
CA LEU A 104 5.48 -1.01 -3.30
C LEU A 104 4.40 -2.07 -3.43
N THR A 105 4.45 -2.91 -4.48
CA THR A 105 3.57 -4.07 -4.63
C THR A 105 4.30 -5.31 -4.12
N THR A 106 3.74 -6.00 -3.12
CA THR A 106 4.29 -7.25 -2.59
C THR A 106 3.20 -8.15 -2.01
N PRO A 107 3.07 -9.42 -2.45
CA PRO A 107 3.76 -10.00 -3.62
C PRO A 107 3.52 -9.22 -4.90
N ASN A 108 4.57 -9.04 -5.71
CA ASN A 108 4.51 -8.22 -6.92
C ASN A 108 3.66 -8.86 -8.03
N ASN A 109 2.90 -8.06 -8.72
CA ASN A 109 2.19 -8.42 -9.94
C ASN A 109 2.93 -7.80 -11.15
N PRO A 110 3.46 -8.58 -12.14
CA PRO A 110 3.06 -9.96 -12.43
C PRO A 110 4.01 -11.06 -11.90
N SER A 111 5.13 -10.73 -11.26
CA SER A 111 6.20 -11.70 -11.01
C SER A 111 5.94 -12.66 -9.84
N GLY A 112 5.06 -12.32 -8.90
CA GLY A 112 4.84 -13.07 -7.66
C GLY A 112 5.97 -12.91 -6.63
N THR A 113 7.00 -12.10 -6.91
CA THR A 113 8.13 -11.88 -6.01
C THR A 113 7.70 -11.10 -4.78
N SER A 114 8.04 -11.59 -3.59
CA SER A 114 7.83 -10.90 -2.33
C SER A 114 9.06 -10.10 -1.92
N THR A 115 8.83 -8.95 -1.31
CA THR A 115 9.84 -8.13 -0.62
C THR A 115 9.83 -8.53 0.87
N SER A 116 10.99 -8.69 1.49
CA SER A 116 11.07 -9.06 2.90
C SER A 116 10.57 -7.94 3.82
N ILE A 117 10.19 -8.29 5.05
CA ILE A 117 9.69 -7.28 5.99
C ILE A 117 10.79 -6.30 6.40
N GLU A 118 12.02 -6.75 6.46
CA GLU A 118 13.20 -5.93 6.75
C GLU A 118 13.44 -4.89 5.65
N GLU A 119 13.33 -5.30 4.37
CA GLU A 119 13.42 -4.37 3.23
C GLU A 119 12.26 -3.36 3.22
N ILE A 120 11.05 -3.80 3.57
CA ILE A 120 9.89 -2.92 3.69
C ILE A 120 10.10 -1.91 4.83
N GLU A 121 10.67 -2.33 5.96
CA GLU A 121 10.97 -1.46 7.10
C GLU A 121 12.03 -0.41 6.74
N GLU A 122 13.08 -0.77 6.01
CA GLU A 122 14.07 0.20 5.51
C GLU A 122 13.43 1.26 4.60
N LEU A 123 12.53 0.84 3.71
CA LEU A 123 11.77 1.78 2.88
C LEU A 123 10.83 2.65 3.72
N ALA A 124 10.19 2.09 4.75
CA ALA A 124 9.35 2.86 5.66
C ALA A 124 10.16 3.93 6.40
N ARG A 125 11.37 3.60 6.85
CA ARG A 125 12.27 4.55 7.49
C ARG A 125 12.61 5.72 6.55
N VAL A 126 13.00 5.42 5.31
CA VAL A 126 13.39 6.45 4.34
C VAL A 126 12.20 7.29 3.88
N THR A 127 11.02 6.71 3.72
CA THR A 127 9.80 7.47 3.39
C THR A 127 9.40 8.42 4.53
N SER A 128 9.64 8.02 5.78
CA SER A 128 9.47 8.91 6.94
C SER A 128 10.41 10.11 6.89
N GLU A 129 11.67 9.92 6.52
CA GLU A 129 12.68 11.00 6.41
C GLU A 129 12.22 12.13 5.47
N VAL A 130 11.47 11.80 4.42
CA VAL A 130 11.01 12.76 3.41
C VAL A 130 9.55 13.20 3.58
N GLY A 131 8.85 12.65 4.57
CA GLY A 131 7.44 12.96 4.83
C GLY A 131 6.46 12.38 3.80
N ALA A 132 6.83 11.27 3.15
CA ALA A 132 5.98 10.57 2.19
C ALA A 132 5.02 9.58 2.88
N LEU A 133 3.82 9.38 2.33
CA LEU A 133 3.03 8.19 2.62
C LEU A 133 3.62 6.99 1.88
N PHE A 134 3.73 5.87 2.57
CA PHE A 134 4.23 4.61 2.01
C PHE A 134 3.10 3.60 1.86
N ILE A 135 2.69 3.36 0.63
CA ILE A 135 1.61 2.44 0.27
C ILE A 135 2.19 1.10 -0.15
N VAL A 136 1.94 0.08 0.65
CA VAL A 136 2.28 -1.30 0.33
C VAL A 136 1.02 -1.96 -0.23
N ASP A 137 1.02 -2.22 -1.54
CA ASP A 137 -0.08 -2.91 -2.22
C ASP A 137 0.07 -4.42 -2.00
N GLU A 138 -0.73 -4.92 -1.08
CA GLU A 138 -0.77 -6.30 -0.63
C GLU A 138 -1.96 -7.09 -1.21
N ALA A 139 -2.33 -6.81 -2.47
CA ALA A 139 -3.45 -7.49 -3.12
C ALA A 139 -3.32 -9.03 -3.17
N TYR A 140 -2.13 -9.56 -2.94
CA TYR A 140 -1.82 -10.99 -2.99
C TYR A 140 -1.18 -11.51 -1.70
N ILE A 141 -1.31 -10.79 -0.58
CA ILE A 141 -0.64 -11.13 0.69
C ILE A 141 -1.04 -12.51 1.23
N GLU A 142 -2.25 -12.96 0.98
CA GLU A 142 -2.74 -14.26 1.41
C GLU A 142 -1.97 -15.44 0.77
N PHE A 143 -1.23 -15.19 -0.31
CA PHE A 143 -0.36 -16.18 -0.97
C PHE A 143 1.10 -16.05 -0.55
N SER A 144 1.42 -15.09 0.33
CA SER A 144 2.78 -14.81 0.77
C SER A 144 3.15 -15.60 2.04
N THR A 145 4.43 -15.97 2.14
CA THR A 145 5.03 -16.46 3.38
C THR A 145 5.73 -15.34 4.17
N VAL A 146 5.84 -14.15 3.57
CA VAL A 146 6.42 -12.97 4.23
C VAL A 146 5.34 -12.29 5.07
N PRO A 147 5.68 -11.80 6.28
CA PRO A 147 4.75 -11.02 7.09
C PRO A 147 4.23 -9.78 6.35
N SER A 148 3.01 -9.36 6.66
CA SER A 148 2.42 -8.16 6.10
C SER A 148 3.07 -6.88 6.63
N ALA A 149 3.15 -5.88 5.76
CA ALA A 149 3.55 -4.51 6.13
C ALA A 149 2.64 -3.88 7.19
N SER A 150 1.42 -4.41 7.40
CA SER A 150 0.55 -3.93 8.48
C SER A 150 1.19 -4.06 9.86
N SER A 151 2.14 -4.99 10.07
CA SER A 151 2.91 -5.12 11.31
C SER A 151 3.74 -3.88 11.65
N LEU A 152 4.07 -3.06 10.65
CA LEU A 152 4.90 -1.85 10.79
C LEU A 152 4.08 -0.58 11.11
N ILE A 153 2.76 -0.59 10.99
CA ILE A 153 1.90 0.60 11.07
C ILE A 153 2.01 1.32 12.43
N ASN A 154 2.13 0.57 13.51
CA ASN A 154 2.25 1.16 14.86
C ASN A 154 3.61 1.86 15.06
N THR A 155 4.67 1.38 14.40
CA THR A 155 6.01 1.99 14.46
C THR A 155 6.15 3.13 13.44
N TYR A 156 5.53 2.94 12.27
CA TYR A 156 5.58 3.87 11.13
C TYR A 156 4.16 4.27 10.71
N PRO A 157 3.54 5.28 11.36
CA PRO A 157 2.13 5.65 11.13
C PRO A 157 1.80 6.07 9.69
N HIS A 158 2.79 6.42 8.87
CA HIS A 158 2.65 6.78 7.46
C HIS A 158 2.61 5.56 6.51
N VAL A 159 2.77 4.35 7.04
CA VAL A 159 2.65 3.10 6.26
C VAL A 159 1.18 2.73 6.11
N ILE A 160 0.78 2.38 4.89
CA ILE A 160 -0.56 1.94 4.53
C ILE A 160 -0.43 0.56 3.87
N SER A 161 -1.15 -0.44 4.37
CA SER A 161 -1.33 -1.73 3.68
C SER A 161 -2.65 -1.69 2.92
N SER A 162 -2.61 -1.79 1.57
CA SER A 162 -3.79 -1.85 0.70
C SER A 162 -4.10 -3.29 0.33
N ARG A 163 -5.33 -3.72 0.54
CA ARG A 163 -5.77 -5.11 0.35
C ARG A 163 -7.06 -5.23 -0.45
N THR A 164 -7.35 -6.43 -0.95
CA THR A 164 -8.55 -6.70 -1.73
C THR A 164 -9.11 -8.08 -1.45
N MET A 165 -10.44 -8.20 -1.47
CA MET A 165 -11.12 -9.50 -1.47
C MET A 165 -11.26 -10.11 -2.87
N SER A 166 -10.79 -9.42 -3.91
CA SER A 166 -10.97 -9.84 -5.32
C SER A 166 -10.12 -11.05 -5.72
N LYS A 167 -9.06 -11.39 -4.97
CA LYS A 167 -8.06 -12.40 -5.33
C LYS A 167 -8.25 -13.67 -4.54
N ALA A 168 -7.59 -13.83 -3.40
CA ALA A 168 -7.62 -15.04 -2.59
C ALA A 168 -9.04 -15.47 -2.17
N PHE A 169 -9.93 -14.51 -1.98
CA PHE A 169 -11.31 -14.76 -1.56
C PHE A 169 -12.30 -14.96 -2.72
N ALA A 170 -11.82 -14.91 -3.98
CA ALA A 170 -12.65 -15.03 -5.19
C ALA A 170 -13.85 -14.06 -5.24
N PHE A 171 -13.75 -12.88 -4.59
CA PHE A 171 -14.81 -11.89 -4.41
C PHE A 171 -14.72 -10.72 -5.40
N ALA A 172 -14.15 -10.96 -6.58
CA ALA A 172 -13.94 -9.89 -7.57
C ALA A 172 -15.22 -9.15 -7.95
N GLY A 173 -16.34 -9.84 -8.06
CA GLY A 173 -17.64 -9.26 -8.42
C GLY A 173 -18.29 -8.41 -7.33
N VAL A 174 -17.95 -8.64 -6.05
CA VAL A 174 -18.49 -7.90 -4.90
C VAL A 174 -17.90 -6.51 -4.76
N ARG A 175 -16.72 -6.29 -5.34
CA ARG A 175 -16.01 -5.01 -5.30
C ARG A 175 -15.67 -4.57 -3.88
N LEU A 176 -15.06 -5.44 -3.08
CA LEU A 176 -14.57 -5.10 -1.74
C LEU A 176 -13.06 -5.04 -1.71
N GLY A 177 -12.53 -3.88 -1.35
CA GLY A 177 -11.14 -3.63 -0.97
C GLY A 177 -11.09 -2.86 0.33
N TYR A 178 -9.94 -2.89 1.00
CA TYR A 178 -9.74 -2.14 2.23
C TYR A 178 -8.27 -1.77 2.39
N LEU A 179 -8.02 -0.72 3.14
CA LEU A 179 -6.70 -0.41 3.65
C LEU A 179 -6.65 -0.65 5.16
N VAL A 180 -5.44 -0.91 5.63
CA VAL A 180 -5.06 -0.90 7.04
C VAL A 180 -4.07 0.23 7.22
N ALA A 181 -4.33 1.14 8.14
CA ALA A 181 -3.47 2.28 8.43
C ALA A 181 -3.59 2.74 9.89
N HIS A 182 -2.70 3.62 10.30
CA HIS A 182 -2.87 4.33 11.56
C HIS A 182 -4.10 5.25 11.48
N PRO A 183 -4.92 5.39 12.55
CA PRO A 183 -6.13 6.24 12.52
C PRO A 183 -5.88 7.66 12.00
N SER A 184 -4.75 8.28 12.35
CA SER A 184 -4.38 9.62 11.85
C SER A 184 -4.20 9.75 10.33
N VAL A 185 -4.20 8.64 9.61
CA VAL A 185 -4.15 8.62 8.12
C VAL A 185 -5.55 8.44 7.54
N ILE A 186 -6.47 7.85 8.32
CA ILE A 186 -7.84 7.56 7.88
C ILE A 186 -8.75 8.77 8.10
N ASP A 187 -8.55 9.51 9.18
CA ASP A 187 -9.30 10.73 9.55
C ASP A 187 -8.92 11.93 8.65
#